data_80e929c5e81c0b144bfaaccf2b7b0222
#
_entry.id   80e929c5e81c0b144bfaaccf2b7b0222
#
_cell.length_a   1.000
_cell.length_b   1.000
_cell.length_c   1.000
_cell.angle_alpha   90.00
_cell.angle_beta   90.00
_cell.angle_gamma   90.00
#
_symmetry.space_group_name_H-M   'P 1'
#
loop_
_entity.id
_entity.type
_entity.pdbx_description
1 polymer ?
#
loop_
_entity_poly.entity_id
_entity_poly.type
_entity_poly.pdbx_seq_one_letter_code
_entity_poly.pdbx_strand_id
1 'polypeptide(L)'
;ICACLVGSEMCIRDRYGYYLDPRQPEGIEGLLNPKENEDPVIPSNNQERVHFLLAYLLNRTEYIKSEELCDFLYISKGTLTHTLRQVEETYQKYGITVHKKPGYGIRVEGSEFNLRQCMVDVFVKQDSLEGIGRRHQTDEIETLGKMVYQCLKKYEIELSEIAYNDFVEHIYVAMRRIRQEKYVEPQAADML
;
A
#
# COMPACT_ATOMS: atom_id res chain seq x y z
N ILE A 1 -5.69 -4.35 20.31
CA ILE A 1 -5.10 -3.42 21.33
C ILE A 1 -4.28 -4.20 22.37
N CYS A 2 -4.54 -5.47 22.65
CA CYS A 2 -3.83 -6.20 23.72
C CYS A 2 -2.57 -6.97 23.32
N ALA A 3 -2.31 -7.24 22.04
CA ALA A 3 -1.17 -8.06 21.65
C ALA A 3 0.20 -7.40 21.90
N CYS A 4 0.28 -6.08 21.81
CA CYS A 4 1.52 -5.34 22.09
C CYS A 4 1.79 -5.10 23.58
N LEU A 5 0.79 -5.32 24.44
CA LEU A 5 0.89 -5.09 25.89
C LEU A 5 1.10 -6.37 26.69
N VAL A 6 0.97 -7.55 26.07
CA VAL A 6 1.21 -8.85 26.73
C VAL A 6 2.69 -9.00 27.01
N GLY A 7 3.06 -8.79 28.27
CA GLY A 7 4.46 -8.84 28.73
C GLY A 7 5.03 -7.51 29.17
N SER A 8 4.31 -6.38 29.04
CA SER A 8 4.69 -5.13 29.68
C SER A 8 4.24 -5.11 31.14
N GLU A 9 5.04 -4.50 32.01
CA GLU A 9 4.69 -4.35 33.45
C GLU A 9 3.42 -3.51 33.69
N MET A 10 2.90 -2.86 32.64
CA MET A 10 1.68 -2.03 32.68
C MET A 10 0.38 -2.82 32.51
N CYS A 11 0.43 -4.07 32.09
CA CYS A 11 -0.78 -4.88 31.85
C CYS A 11 -0.87 -6.00 32.86
N ILE A 12 -1.90 -5.97 33.71
CA ILE A 12 -2.17 -7.00 34.70
C ILE A 12 -3.26 -7.94 34.16
N ARG A 13 -2.99 -9.23 34.20
CA ARG A 13 -3.94 -10.28 33.84
C ARG A 13 -4.49 -10.97 35.09
N ASP A 14 -5.80 -11.00 35.24
CA ASP A 14 -6.48 -11.82 36.26
C ASP A 14 -7.52 -12.74 35.61
N ARG A 15 -8.35 -13.40 36.46
CA ARG A 15 -9.43 -14.31 36.02
C ARG A 15 -10.55 -13.62 35.24
N TYR A 16 -10.64 -12.29 35.30
CA TYR A 16 -11.67 -11.48 34.67
C TYR A 16 -11.18 -10.80 33.38
N GLY A 17 -9.90 -10.88 33.09
CA GLY A 17 -9.32 -10.30 31.85
C GLY A 17 -8.02 -9.57 32.05
N TYR A 18 -7.82 -8.55 31.23
CA TYR A 18 -6.64 -7.67 31.27
C TYR A 18 -7.08 -6.28 31.66
N TYR A 19 -6.31 -5.61 32.53
CA TYR A 19 -6.52 -4.20 32.87
C TYR A 19 -5.18 -3.48 32.95
N LEU A 20 -5.22 -2.15 32.73
CA LEU A 20 -4.04 -1.30 32.85
C LEU A 20 -3.83 -0.93 34.33
N ASP A 21 -2.60 -0.99 34.84
CA ASP A 21 -2.27 -0.57 36.19
C ASP A 21 -2.30 0.97 36.31
N PRO A 22 -3.25 1.54 37.06
CA PRO A 22 -3.40 2.99 37.18
C PRO A 22 -2.24 3.68 37.94
N ARG A 23 -1.32 2.89 38.50
CA ARG A 23 -0.15 3.41 39.22
C ARG A 23 1.02 3.79 38.28
N GLN A 24 0.89 3.51 36.98
CA GLN A 24 1.88 3.88 35.97
C GLN A 24 1.26 4.83 34.92
N PRO A 25 0.93 6.08 35.28
CA PRO A 25 0.23 7.02 34.39
C PRO A 25 1.05 7.42 33.17
N GLU A 26 2.38 7.48 33.27
CA GLU A 26 3.26 7.91 32.17
C GLU A 26 3.17 6.98 30.94
N GLY A 27 2.94 5.67 31.17
CA GLY A 27 2.72 4.73 30.08
C GLY A 27 1.35 4.87 29.43
N ILE A 28 0.34 5.31 30.18
CA ILE A 28 -1.03 5.49 29.69
C ILE A 28 -1.14 6.77 28.86
N GLU A 29 -0.47 7.85 29.25
CA GLU A 29 -0.43 9.08 28.46
C GLU A 29 0.22 8.87 27.10
N GLY A 30 1.27 8.04 27.01
CA GLY A 30 1.89 7.66 25.73
C GLY A 30 0.97 6.85 24.81
N LEU A 31 0.01 6.10 25.38
CA LEU A 31 -1.00 5.34 24.62
C LEU A 31 -2.20 6.21 24.21
N LEU A 32 -2.56 7.20 25.05
CA LEU A 32 -3.69 8.10 24.78
C LEU A 32 -3.31 9.26 23.85
N ASN A 33 -2.06 9.64 23.83
CA ASN A 33 -1.48 10.64 22.93
C ASN A 33 -0.32 9.99 22.18
N PRO A 34 -0.56 9.13 21.17
CA PRO A 34 0.52 8.64 20.35
C PRO A 34 1.18 9.86 19.73
N LYS A 35 2.44 10.12 20.14
CA LYS A 35 3.28 11.07 19.42
C LYS A 35 3.22 10.61 17.95
N GLU A 36 3.13 11.55 17.02
CA GLU A 36 3.10 11.37 15.56
C GLU A 36 4.36 10.64 15.03
N ASN A 37 4.68 9.50 15.60
CA ASN A 37 5.61 8.52 15.05
C ASN A 37 4.75 7.55 14.27
N GLU A 38 5.00 7.49 12.99
CA GLU A 38 4.37 6.71 11.94
C GLU A 38 4.26 5.21 12.28
N ASP A 39 3.42 4.84 13.24
CA ASP A 39 2.99 3.46 13.35
C ASP A 39 2.15 3.15 12.10
N PRO A 40 2.45 2.06 11.39
CA PRO A 40 1.69 1.69 10.21
C PRO A 40 0.22 1.57 10.60
N VAL A 41 -0.61 2.43 10.03
CA VAL A 41 -2.04 2.42 10.31
C VAL A 41 -2.59 1.06 9.87
N ILE A 42 -3.00 0.27 10.86
CA ILE A 42 -3.56 -1.05 10.61
C ILE A 42 -4.96 -0.88 10.04
N PRO A 43 -5.25 -1.46 8.86
CA PRO A 43 -6.55 -1.36 8.23
C PRO A 43 -7.68 -1.85 9.14
N SER A 44 -8.63 -0.99 9.44
CA SER A 44 -9.70 -1.24 10.41
C SER A 44 -10.89 -2.01 9.81
N ASN A 45 -11.17 -1.78 8.52
CA ASN A 45 -12.29 -2.40 7.80
C ASN A 45 -11.83 -3.23 6.60
N ASN A 46 -12.77 -3.94 5.96
CA ASN A 46 -12.43 -4.81 4.83
C ASN A 46 -11.95 -4.04 3.61
N GLN A 47 -12.49 -2.87 3.35
CA GLN A 47 -12.12 -2.05 2.19
C GLN A 47 -10.71 -1.52 2.31
N GLU A 48 -10.33 -1.03 3.49
CA GLU A 48 -8.97 -0.63 3.80
C GLU A 48 -7.98 -1.81 3.70
N ARG A 49 -8.38 -3.02 4.14
CA ARG A 49 -7.56 -4.23 4.01
C ARG A 49 -7.34 -4.64 2.56
N VAL A 50 -8.37 -4.56 1.72
CA VAL A 50 -8.25 -4.81 0.27
C VAL A 50 -7.26 -3.82 -0.34
N HIS A 51 -7.44 -2.53 -0.05
CA HIS A 51 -6.55 -1.48 -0.57
C HIS A 51 -5.11 -1.67 -0.11
N PHE A 52 -4.91 -1.92 1.17
CA PHE A 52 -3.59 -2.22 1.73
C PHE A 52 -2.93 -3.43 1.03
N LEU A 53 -3.65 -4.54 0.86
CA LEU A 53 -3.11 -5.74 0.23
C LEU A 53 -2.81 -5.52 -1.26
N LEU A 54 -3.64 -4.77 -1.98
CA LEU A 54 -3.34 -4.36 -3.36
C LEU A 54 -2.01 -3.60 -3.41
N ALA A 55 -1.85 -2.56 -2.60
CA ALA A 55 -0.63 -1.79 -2.55
C ALA A 55 0.58 -2.61 -2.11
N TYR A 56 0.44 -3.40 -1.08
CA TYR A 56 1.50 -4.17 -0.46
C TYR A 56 2.06 -5.25 -1.39
N LEU A 57 1.18 -6.01 -2.07
CA LEU A 57 1.59 -7.10 -2.95
C LEU A 57 2.19 -6.61 -4.26
N LEU A 58 1.73 -5.48 -4.83
CA LEU A 58 2.31 -4.87 -6.04
C LEU A 58 3.78 -4.46 -5.87
N ASN A 59 4.18 -4.09 -4.66
CA ASN A 59 5.55 -3.67 -4.39
C ASN A 59 6.51 -4.84 -4.12
N ARG A 60 6.01 -6.10 -4.06
CA ARG A 60 6.82 -7.27 -3.74
C ARG A 60 7.00 -8.20 -4.93
N THR A 61 8.21 -8.72 -5.07
CA THR A 61 8.56 -9.72 -6.09
C THR A 61 8.62 -11.13 -5.52
N GLU A 62 8.72 -11.26 -4.21
CA GLU A 62 8.88 -12.54 -3.52
C GLU A 62 7.56 -13.05 -2.92
N TYR A 63 7.52 -14.35 -2.65
CA TYR A 63 6.40 -14.95 -1.95
C TYR A 63 6.34 -14.47 -0.50
N ILE A 64 5.15 -14.12 -0.05
CA ILE A 64 4.85 -13.82 1.35
C ILE A 64 3.92 -14.86 1.94
N LYS A 65 4.21 -15.34 3.13
CA LYS A 65 3.38 -16.34 3.80
C LYS A 65 2.06 -15.74 4.26
N SER A 66 0.99 -16.54 4.15
CA SER A 66 -0.35 -16.13 4.64
C SER A 66 -0.35 -15.83 6.13
N GLU A 67 0.46 -16.55 6.90
CA GLU A 67 0.64 -16.33 8.33
C GLU A 67 1.19 -14.92 8.61
N GLU A 68 2.23 -14.50 7.87
CA GLU A 68 2.82 -13.16 8.02
C GLU A 68 1.81 -12.05 7.72
N LEU A 69 0.96 -12.25 6.70
CA LEU A 69 -0.14 -11.30 6.40
C LEU A 69 -1.21 -11.28 7.50
N CYS A 70 -1.57 -12.45 8.04
CA CYS A 70 -2.51 -12.55 9.14
C CYS A 70 -1.99 -11.84 10.40
N ASP A 71 -0.73 -12.08 10.74
CA ASP A 71 -0.09 -11.49 11.91
C ASP A 71 0.05 -9.97 11.76
N PHE A 72 0.47 -9.50 10.57
CA PHE A 72 0.62 -8.07 10.29
C PHE A 72 -0.72 -7.32 10.35
N LEU A 73 -1.79 -7.91 9.79
CA LEU A 73 -3.11 -7.28 9.73
C LEU A 73 -3.99 -7.59 10.95
N TYR A 74 -3.52 -8.42 11.89
CA TYR A 74 -4.27 -8.91 13.05
C TYR A 74 -5.62 -9.54 12.68
N ILE A 75 -5.62 -10.36 11.59
CA ILE A 75 -6.84 -11.01 11.08
C ILE A 75 -6.72 -12.53 11.04
N SER A 76 -7.86 -13.21 11.01
CA SER A 76 -7.91 -14.66 10.82
C SER A 76 -7.57 -15.07 9.38
N LYS A 77 -7.14 -16.33 9.19
CA LYS A 77 -6.92 -16.90 7.84
C LYS A 77 -8.19 -16.86 6.97
N GLY A 78 -9.38 -17.04 7.59
CA GLY A 78 -10.65 -16.93 6.88
C GLY A 78 -10.91 -15.53 6.37
N THR A 79 -10.65 -14.50 7.18
CA THR A 79 -10.76 -13.10 6.80
C THR A 79 -9.77 -12.77 5.68
N LEU A 80 -8.51 -13.20 5.81
CA LEU A 80 -7.50 -13.01 4.76
C LEU A 80 -7.93 -13.62 3.43
N THR A 81 -8.46 -14.85 3.45
CA THR A 81 -8.93 -15.55 2.24
C THR A 81 -10.05 -14.78 1.55
N HIS A 82 -11.00 -14.24 2.32
CA HIS A 82 -12.09 -13.42 1.79
C HIS A 82 -11.56 -12.12 1.17
N THR A 83 -10.66 -11.42 1.86
CA THR A 83 -10.06 -10.18 1.38
C THR A 83 -9.23 -10.42 0.10
N LEU A 84 -8.43 -11.51 0.08
CA LEU A 84 -7.62 -11.87 -1.08
C LEU A 84 -8.45 -12.16 -2.34
N ARG A 85 -9.67 -12.69 -2.19
CA ARG A 85 -10.58 -12.87 -3.36
C ARG A 85 -10.89 -11.54 -4.01
N GLN A 86 -11.19 -10.50 -3.24
CA GLN A 86 -11.47 -9.16 -3.78
C GLN A 86 -10.22 -8.53 -4.42
N VAL A 87 -9.05 -8.78 -3.83
CA VAL A 87 -7.76 -8.37 -4.40
C VAL A 87 -7.54 -9.07 -5.76
N GLU A 88 -7.78 -10.37 -5.86
CA GLU A 88 -7.67 -11.14 -7.11
C GLU A 88 -8.63 -10.63 -8.18
N GLU A 89 -9.89 -10.36 -7.83
CA GLU A 89 -10.88 -9.78 -8.76
C GLU A 89 -10.43 -8.42 -9.30
N THR A 90 -9.79 -7.62 -8.45
CA THR A 90 -9.23 -6.32 -8.88
C THR A 90 -8.05 -6.51 -9.80
N TYR A 91 -7.08 -7.36 -9.46
CA TYR A 91 -5.90 -7.63 -10.28
C TYR A 91 -6.24 -8.22 -11.65
N GLN A 92 -7.25 -9.07 -11.73
CA GLN A 92 -7.71 -9.65 -13.00
C GLN A 92 -8.11 -8.58 -14.03
N LYS A 93 -8.66 -7.43 -13.58
CA LYS A 93 -9.01 -6.32 -14.48
C LYS A 93 -7.79 -5.72 -15.20
N TYR A 94 -6.61 -5.87 -14.60
CA TYR A 94 -5.33 -5.41 -15.15
C TYR A 94 -4.51 -6.53 -15.77
N GLY A 95 -5.05 -7.76 -15.90
CA GLY A 95 -4.29 -8.91 -16.38
C GLY A 95 -3.15 -9.33 -15.45
N ILE A 96 -3.31 -9.08 -14.16
CA ILE A 96 -2.35 -9.46 -13.10
C ILE A 96 -2.88 -10.71 -12.41
N THR A 97 -2.00 -11.66 -12.12
CA THR A 97 -2.33 -12.94 -11.51
C THR A 97 -1.75 -13.06 -10.11
N VAL A 98 -2.53 -13.60 -9.17
CA VAL A 98 -2.08 -13.95 -7.84
C VAL A 98 -1.71 -15.43 -7.78
N HIS A 99 -0.43 -15.72 -7.59
CA HIS A 99 0.09 -17.07 -7.44
C HIS A 99 0.09 -17.47 -5.96
N LYS A 100 -0.59 -18.57 -5.65
CA LYS A 100 -0.60 -19.19 -4.32
C LYS A 100 0.17 -20.51 -4.40
N LYS A 101 1.30 -20.60 -3.70
CA LYS A 101 2.13 -21.81 -3.68
C LYS A 101 2.17 -22.40 -2.27
N PRO A 102 1.70 -23.66 -2.08
CA PRO A 102 1.72 -24.32 -0.79
C PRO A 102 3.12 -24.29 -0.16
N GLY A 103 3.21 -23.90 1.11
CA GLY A 103 4.48 -23.78 1.85
C GLY A 103 5.32 -22.54 1.54
N TYR A 104 5.07 -21.83 0.44
CA TYR A 104 5.80 -20.61 0.05
C TYR A 104 4.97 -19.34 0.32
N GLY A 105 3.67 -19.37 0.03
CA GLY A 105 2.79 -18.23 0.24
C GLY A 105 2.19 -17.67 -1.04
N ILE A 106 2.08 -16.35 -1.12
CA ILE A 106 1.38 -15.58 -2.14
C ILE A 106 2.36 -14.65 -2.84
N ARG A 107 2.26 -14.56 -4.17
CA ARG A 107 3.01 -13.62 -5.01
C ARG A 107 2.14 -13.11 -6.14
N VAL A 108 2.39 -11.89 -6.57
CA VAL A 108 1.71 -11.25 -7.71
C VAL A 108 2.63 -11.30 -8.93
N GLU A 109 2.05 -11.60 -10.09
CA GLU A 109 2.76 -11.67 -11.35
C GLU A 109 1.94 -11.03 -12.47
N GLY A 110 2.60 -10.22 -13.30
CA GLY A 110 2.01 -9.53 -14.45
C GLY A 110 3.09 -8.82 -15.26
N SER A 111 2.73 -8.34 -16.45
CA SER A 111 3.64 -7.49 -17.21
C SER A 111 3.93 -6.21 -16.42
N GLU A 112 5.13 -5.67 -16.57
CA GLU A 112 5.50 -4.42 -15.87
C GLU A 112 4.56 -3.27 -16.26
N PHE A 113 4.09 -3.24 -17.49
CA PHE A 113 3.07 -2.28 -17.94
C PHE A 113 1.77 -2.40 -17.14
N ASN A 114 1.23 -3.62 -17.02
CA ASN A 114 0.00 -3.89 -16.27
C ASN A 114 0.15 -3.57 -14.77
N LEU A 115 1.31 -3.91 -14.19
CA LEU A 115 1.62 -3.57 -12.81
C LEU A 115 1.61 -2.05 -12.58
N ARG A 116 2.21 -1.26 -13.49
CA ARG A 116 2.20 0.21 -13.40
C ARG A 116 0.81 0.79 -13.54
N GLN A 117 -0.02 0.28 -14.46
CA GLN A 117 -1.41 0.71 -14.60
C GLN A 117 -2.20 0.49 -13.31
N CYS A 118 -2.09 -0.69 -12.74
CA CYS A 118 -2.73 -0.99 -11.47
C CYS A 118 -2.21 -0.11 -10.32
N MET A 119 -0.90 0.18 -10.30
CA MET A 119 -0.30 1.04 -9.29
C MET A 119 -0.84 2.47 -9.34
N VAL A 120 -1.01 3.07 -10.52
CA VAL A 120 -1.60 4.41 -10.65
C VAL A 120 -2.99 4.43 -10.03
N ASP A 121 -3.84 3.47 -10.39
CA ASP A 121 -5.21 3.44 -9.87
C ASP A 121 -5.28 3.16 -8.37
N VAL A 122 -4.41 2.30 -7.84
CA VAL A 122 -4.40 1.91 -6.43
C VAL A 122 -3.74 2.96 -5.54
N PHE A 123 -2.59 3.52 -5.95
CA PHE A 123 -1.82 4.43 -5.09
C PHE A 123 -2.23 5.88 -5.23
N VAL A 124 -2.64 6.31 -6.41
CA VAL A 124 -2.83 7.72 -6.69
C VAL A 124 -4.30 8.11 -6.66
N LYS A 125 -5.15 7.38 -7.38
CA LYS A 125 -6.58 7.73 -7.47
C LYS A 125 -7.37 7.45 -6.19
N GLN A 126 -6.96 6.49 -5.37
CA GLN A 126 -7.63 6.16 -4.10
C GLN A 126 -7.08 6.93 -2.90
N ASP A 127 -5.86 7.48 -2.97
CA ASP A 127 -5.31 8.37 -1.93
C ASP A 127 -6.10 9.67 -1.76
N SER A 128 -7.04 9.95 -2.65
CA SER A 128 -7.99 11.06 -2.48
C SER A 128 -8.96 10.85 -1.30
N LEU A 129 -9.01 9.65 -0.73
CA LEU A 129 -10.00 9.30 0.28
C LEU A 129 -9.51 9.30 1.73
N GLU A 130 -8.23 9.03 2.04
CA GLU A 130 -7.79 9.01 3.46
C GLU A 130 -6.27 9.22 3.68
N GLY A 131 -5.93 10.12 4.55
CA GLY A 131 -4.72 10.74 5.08
C GLY A 131 -3.53 9.90 5.56
N ILE A 132 -3.24 8.71 5.06
CA ILE A 132 -2.25 7.80 5.61
C ILE A 132 -1.02 7.68 4.68
N GLY A 133 0.14 8.13 5.16
CA GLY A 133 1.43 8.02 4.45
C GLY A 133 1.75 9.13 3.44
N ARG A 134 1.02 10.23 3.43
CA ARG A 134 0.93 11.20 2.34
C ARG A 134 2.01 12.26 2.23
N ARG A 135 2.68 12.65 3.31
CA ARG A 135 3.50 13.88 3.26
C ARG A 135 4.64 13.81 2.26
N HIS A 136 5.44 12.75 2.29
CA HIS A 136 6.58 12.63 1.36
C HIS A 136 6.17 12.34 -0.10
N GLN A 137 5.12 11.54 -0.29
CA GLN A 137 4.61 11.22 -1.63
C GLN A 137 3.98 12.44 -2.31
N THR A 138 3.26 13.27 -1.56
CA THR A 138 2.65 14.50 -2.04
C THR A 138 3.70 15.50 -2.52
N ASP A 139 4.78 15.68 -1.78
CA ASP A 139 5.85 16.61 -2.13
C ASP A 139 6.61 16.19 -3.40
N GLU A 140 6.88 14.88 -3.57
CA GLU A 140 7.53 14.36 -4.78
C GLU A 140 6.64 14.54 -6.01
N ILE A 141 5.34 14.20 -5.91
CA ILE A 141 4.38 14.35 -7.02
C ILE A 141 4.20 15.83 -7.38
N GLU A 142 4.07 16.71 -6.39
CA GLU A 142 3.94 18.15 -6.64
C GLU A 142 5.18 18.73 -7.34
N THR A 143 6.36 18.33 -6.90
CA THR A 143 7.62 18.75 -7.53
C THR A 143 7.71 18.26 -8.96
N LEU A 144 7.38 16.99 -9.20
CA LEU A 144 7.32 16.40 -10.54
C LEU A 144 6.31 17.13 -11.42
N GLY A 145 5.11 17.42 -10.91
CA GLY A 145 4.09 18.18 -11.62
C GLY A 145 4.60 19.54 -12.09
N LYS A 146 5.28 20.29 -11.21
CA LYS A 146 5.88 21.58 -11.60
C LYS A 146 6.90 21.43 -12.75
N MET A 147 7.72 20.38 -12.71
CA MET A 147 8.69 20.11 -13.78
C MET A 147 8.01 19.74 -15.11
N VAL A 148 7.00 18.87 -15.05
CA VAL A 148 6.20 18.45 -16.21
C VAL A 148 5.50 19.66 -16.83
N TYR A 149 4.87 20.50 -16.01
CA TYR A 149 4.20 21.71 -16.47
C TYR A 149 5.17 22.66 -17.22
N GLN A 150 6.38 22.86 -16.69
CA GLN A 150 7.39 23.68 -17.35
C GLN A 150 7.82 23.09 -18.69
N CYS A 151 7.96 21.76 -18.79
CA CYS A 151 8.27 21.08 -20.04
C CYS A 151 7.16 21.26 -21.08
N LEU A 152 5.89 20.99 -20.68
CA LEU A 152 4.74 21.14 -21.57
C LEU A 152 4.63 22.57 -22.10
N LYS A 153 4.79 23.56 -21.22
CA LYS A 153 4.77 24.98 -21.60
C LYS A 153 5.90 25.35 -22.59
N LYS A 154 7.10 24.81 -22.39
CA LYS A 154 8.25 25.06 -23.29
C LYS A 154 7.99 24.55 -24.71
N TYR A 155 7.26 23.45 -24.86
CA TYR A 155 6.96 22.81 -26.14
C TYR A 155 5.55 23.16 -26.66
N GLU A 156 4.88 24.13 -26.03
CA GLU A 156 3.54 24.59 -26.41
C GLU A 156 2.50 23.46 -26.48
N ILE A 157 2.62 22.47 -25.57
CA ILE A 157 1.69 21.34 -25.45
C ILE A 157 0.64 21.68 -24.41
N GLU A 158 -0.62 21.67 -24.83
CA GLU A 158 -1.79 21.89 -23.94
C GLU A 158 -2.45 20.55 -23.63
N LEU A 159 -2.66 20.29 -22.36
CA LEU A 159 -3.42 19.14 -21.84
C LEU A 159 -4.61 19.65 -21.02
N SER A 160 -5.69 18.88 -21.02
CA SER A 160 -6.74 19.09 -20.01
C SER A 160 -6.19 18.81 -18.61
N GLU A 161 -6.81 19.37 -17.58
CA GLU A 161 -6.41 19.13 -16.19
C GLU A 161 -6.40 17.63 -15.84
N ILE A 162 -7.40 16.88 -16.31
CA ILE A 162 -7.48 15.43 -16.11
C ILE A 162 -6.29 14.71 -16.78
N ALA A 163 -6.03 15.02 -18.04
CA ALA A 163 -4.93 14.41 -18.79
C ALA A 163 -3.55 14.80 -18.20
N TYR A 164 -3.41 16.01 -17.70
CA TYR A 164 -2.21 16.45 -17.02
C TYR A 164 -1.96 15.67 -15.72
N ASN A 165 -2.97 15.53 -14.88
CA ASN A 165 -2.86 14.79 -13.63
C ASN A 165 -2.55 13.31 -13.90
N ASP A 166 -3.30 12.65 -14.79
CA ASP A 166 -3.02 11.28 -15.21
C ASP A 166 -1.57 11.11 -15.71
N PHE A 167 -1.09 12.06 -16.51
CA PHE A 167 0.28 12.02 -17.05
C PHE A 167 1.34 12.12 -15.95
N VAL A 168 1.18 13.03 -15.01
CA VAL A 168 2.09 13.19 -13.86
C VAL A 168 2.13 11.93 -13.01
N GLU A 169 0.96 11.32 -12.72
CA GLU A 169 0.84 10.09 -11.96
C GLU A 169 1.55 8.92 -12.62
N HIS A 170 1.35 8.74 -13.92
CA HIS A 170 2.04 7.70 -14.70
C HIS A 170 3.56 7.88 -14.72
N ILE A 171 4.04 9.11 -14.86
CA ILE A 171 5.48 9.40 -14.78
C ILE A 171 6.00 9.09 -13.39
N TYR A 172 5.28 9.47 -12.33
CA TYR A 172 5.68 9.21 -10.97
C TYR A 172 5.85 7.71 -10.68
N VAL A 173 4.86 6.91 -11.05
CA VAL A 173 4.93 5.44 -10.91
C VAL A 173 6.07 4.88 -11.75
N ALA A 174 6.23 5.33 -13.00
CA ALA A 174 7.33 4.88 -13.87
C ALA A 174 8.70 5.17 -13.25
N MET A 175 8.93 6.37 -12.72
CA MET A 175 10.18 6.76 -12.07
C MET A 175 10.47 5.88 -10.84
N ARG A 176 9.46 5.62 -10.00
CA ARG A 176 9.62 4.73 -8.83
C ARG A 176 10.02 3.32 -9.25
N ARG A 177 9.38 2.77 -10.28
CA ARG A 177 9.66 1.43 -10.79
C ARG A 177 11.05 1.32 -11.43
N ILE A 178 11.46 2.33 -12.19
CA ILE A 178 12.80 2.40 -12.78
C ILE A 178 13.89 2.46 -11.68
N ARG A 179 13.68 3.22 -10.61
CA ARG A 179 14.58 3.24 -9.44
C ARG A 179 14.72 1.87 -8.76
N GLN A 180 13.73 0.99 -8.93
CA GLN A 180 13.73 -0.41 -8.45
C GLN A 180 14.26 -1.40 -9.51
N GLU A 181 14.84 -0.91 -10.61
CA GLU A 181 15.33 -1.72 -11.74
C GLU A 181 14.23 -2.55 -12.43
N LYS A 182 12.98 -2.08 -12.38
CA LYS A 182 11.83 -2.68 -13.07
C LYS A 182 11.57 -1.93 -14.36
N TYR A 183 11.82 -2.58 -15.49
CA TYR A 183 11.67 -1.99 -16.82
C TYR A 183 10.53 -2.63 -17.58
N VAL A 184 9.85 -1.85 -18.40
CA VAL A 184 8.89 -2.39 -19.37
C VAL A 184 9.68 -3.05 -20.50
N GLU A 185 9.43 -4.34 -20.73
CA GLU A 185 10.03 -5.03 -21.86
C GLU A 185 9.36 -4.54 -23.15
N PRO A 186 10.15 -4.11 -24.17
CA PRO A 186 9.58 -3.73 -25.47
C PRO A 186 8.87 -4.95 -26.07
N GLN A 187 7.62 -4.76 -26.45
CA GLN A 187 6.92 -5.80 -27.20
C GLN A 187 7.52 -5.91 -28.60
N ALA A 188 7.70 -7.13 -29.08
CA ALA A 188 8.31 -7.38 -30.40
C ALA A 188 7.57 -6.67 -31.57
N ALA A 189 6.32 -6.23 -31.36
CA ALA A 189 5.54 -5.44 -32.31
C ALA A 189 6.01 -3.98 -32.45
N ASP A 190 6.72 -3.43 -31.47
CA ASP A 190 7.20 -2.04 -31.46
C ASP A 190 8.59 -1.88 -32.12
N MET A 191 9.14 -2.98 -32.66
CA MET A 191 10.47 -3.01 -33.29
C MET A 191 10.43 -3.02 -34.82
N LEU A 192 9.27 -2.77 -35.44
CA LEU A 192 9.07 -2.60 -36.87
C LEU A 192 8.66 -1.16 -37.18
#